data_a5c948b6e0bf2fa4f7ae38790ac7d07f
#
_entry.id   a5c948b6e0bf2fa4f7ae38790ac7d07f
#
_cell.length_a   1.000
_cell.length_b   1.000
_cell.length_c   1.000
_cell.angle_alpha   90.00
_cell.angle_beta   90.00
_cell.angle_gamma   90.00
#
_symmetry.space_group_name_H-M   'P 1'
#
loop_
_entity.id
_entity.type
_entity.pdbx_description
1 polymer ?
#
loop_
_entity_poly.entity_id
_entity_poly.type
_entity_poly.pdbx_seq_one_letter_code
_entity_poly.pdbx_strand_id
1 'polypeptide(L)'
;HRGRDTGRRVRTGSTEVVYAILRTPRPTRDAGAGVRVKIPPDAFVRTRFQHARPVAPGILGRFTATAYWDARDGLGESNQVDLERRLAPPTLLRWSNSLMIAEKSNGWTWGTDLSLLHKLSPISAITFSGGVSGSTRPAWLAPNCRILARYRRNVWRKWLFLEGEPDIHWPRKEDGSRKP
;
A
#
# COMPACT_ATOMS: atom_id res chain seq x y z
N HIS A 1 33.32 33.14 0.72
CA HIS A 1 33.31 31.68 0.53
C HIS A 1 31.88 31.18 0.45
N ARG A 2 31.40 30.89 -0.79
CA ARG A 2 30.12 30.23 -1.04
C ARG A 2 30.37 28.72 -1.12
N GLY A 3 29.91 27.99 -0.10
CA GLY A 3 29.85 26.52 -0.14
C GLY A 3 28.73 26.08 -1.09
N ARG A 4 29.08 25.38 -2.17
CA ARG A 4 28.14 24.65 -3.02
C ARG A 4 27.76 23.37 -2.29
N ASP A 5 26.52 23.30 -1.83
CA ASP A 5 25.93 22.08 -1.32
C ASP A 5 25.48 21.24 -2.53
N THR A 6 26.27 20.25 -2.89
CA THR A 6 25.95 19.28 -3.94
C THR A 6 25.09 18.17 -3.32
N GLY A 7 23.79 18.40 -3.30
CA GLY A 7 22.80 17.39 -2.90
C GLY A 7 22.90 16.12 -3.75
N ARG A 8 23.64 15.15 -3.27
CA ARG A 8 23.78 13.82 -3.85
C ARG A 8 22.47 13.05 -3.67
N ARG A 9 21.61 13.03 -4.68
CA ARG A 9 20.45 12.13 -4.74
C ARG A 9 20.95 10.69 -4.78
N VAL A 10 20.93 10.02 -3.65
CA VAL A 10 21.15 8.57 -3.58
C VAL A 10 19.89 7.88 -4.11
N ARG A 11 19.95 7.35 -5.34
CA ARG A 11 18.94 6.41 -5.84
C ARG A 11 19.12 5.09 -5.08
N THR A 12 18.29 4.82 -4.10
CA THR A 12 18.22 3.51 -3.45
C THR A 12 17.44 2.55 -4.35
N GLY A 13 18.14 1.72 -5.11
CA GLY A 13 17.54 0.54 -5.74
C GLY A 13 17.41 -0.57 -4.70
N SER A 14 16.20 -1.07 -4.45
CA SER A 14 15.99 -2.27 -3.64
C SER A 14 15.63 -3.44 -4.55
N THR A 15 16.38 -4.53 -4.48
CA THR A 15 16.01 -5.80 -5.12
C THR A 15 15.44 -6.72 -4.04
N GLU A 16 14.18 -7.10 -4.19
CA GLU A 16 13.50 -8.06 -3.31
C GLU A 16 13.39 -9.39 -4.05
N VAL A 17 13.94 -10.46 -3.46
CA VAL A 17 13.78 -11.83 -3.96
C VAL A 17 12.77 -12.53 -3.04
N VAL A 18 11.61 -12.86 -3.58
CA VAL A 18 10.53 -13.54 -2.85
C VAL A 18 10.40 -14.96 -3.40
N TYR A 19 10.58 -15.96 -2.55
CA TYR A 19 10.28 -17.35 -2.87
C TYR A 19 8.88 -17.70 -2.37
N ALA A 20 7.94 -17.93 -3.27
CA ALA A 20 6.63 -18.49 -2.93
C ALA A 20 6.77 -20.01 -2.71
N ILE A 21 6.67 -20.45 -1.46
CA ILE A 21 6.87 -21.85 -1.08
C ILE A 21 5.58 -22.67 -1.28
N LEU A 22 4.41 -22.06 -1.18
CA LEU A 22 3.12 -22.70 -1.34
C LEU A 22 2.11 -21.73 -1.99
N ARG A 23 1.59 -22.13 -3.12
CA ARG A 23 0.51 -21.43 -3.80
C ARG A 23 -0.70 -22.33 -3.91
N THR A 24 -1.69 -22.12 -3.07
CA THR A 24 -2.99 -22.78 -3.19
C THR A 24 -4.00 -21.85 -3.84
N PRO A 25 -4.87 -22.32 -4.73
CA PRO A 25 -5.74 -21.42 -5.48
C PRO A 25 -6.81 -20.74 -4.62
N ARG A 26 -7.18 -21.27 -3.46
CA ARG A 26 -8.19 -20.65 -2.55
C ARG A 26 -8.21 -21.40 -1.19
N PRO A 27 -7.83 -20.80 -0.09
CA PRO A 27 -7.15 -19.52 0.11
C PRO A 27 -5.70 -19.53 -0.36
N THR A 28 -5.17 -18.34 -0.72
CA THR A 28 -3.78 -18.22 -1.14
C THR A 28 -2.90 -18.04 0.10
N ARG A 29 -1.84 -18.84 0.19
CA ARG A 29 -0.81 -18.73 1.22
C ARG A 29 0.52 -18.57 0.53
N ASP A 30 1.26 -17.55 0.90
CA ASP A 30 2.62 -17.34 0.43
C ASP A 30 3.53 -17.05 1.63
N ALA A 31 4.72 -17.57 1.56
CA ALA A 31 5.79 -17.28 2.49
C ALA A 31 7.03 -16.87 1.68
N GLY A 32 7.72 -15.86 2.15
CA GLY A 32 8.93 -15.35 1.51
C GLY A 32 9.96 -14.93 2.53
N ALA A 33 11.21 -15.12 2.16
CA ALA A 33 12.34 -14.60 2.89
C ALA A 33 13.26 -13.91 1.88
N GLY A 34 13.93 -12.85 2.30
CA GLY A 34 14.83 -12.13 1.40
C GLY A 34 15.75 -11.18 2.13
N VAL A 35 16.69 -10.67 1.36
CA VAL A 35 17.58 -9.60 1.79
C VAL A 35 17.30 -8.38 0.92
N ARG A 36 16.96 -7.29 1.57
CA ARG A 36 16.80 -6.03 0.87
C ARG A 36 18.16 -5.37 0.77
N VAL A 37 18.70 -5.31 -0.46
CA VAL A 37 20.00 -4.68 -0.70
C VAL A 37 19.85 -3.17 -0.61
N LYS A 38 20.03 -2.67 0.60
CA LYS A 38 20.28 -1.27 0.94
C LYS A 38 21.69 -1.16 1.52
N ILE A 39 22.13 0.04 1.79
CA ILE A 39 23.32 0.28 2.59
C ILE A 39 22.85 0.95 3.89
N PRO A 40 22.83 0.23 5.04
CA PRO A 40 23.17 -1.19 5.24
C PRO A 40 22.09 -2.17 4.70
N PRO A 41 22.46 -3.42 4.41
CA PRO A 41 21.52 -4.45 3.97
C PRO A 41 20.55 -4.84 5.10
N ASP A 42 19.26 -4.97 4.77
CA ASP A 42 18.22 -5.37 5.71
C ASP A 42 17.76 -6.80 5.41
N ALA A 43 17.87 -7.70 6.38
CA ALA A 43 17.29 -9.04 6.29
C ALA A 43 15.81 -9.00 6.70
N PHE A 44 14.98 -9.78 6.00
CA PHE A 44 13.56 -9.92 6.33
C PHE A 44 13.04 -11.32 6.07
N VAL A 45 12.03 -11.70 6.84
CA VAL A 45 11.20 -12.90 6.64
C VAL A 45 9.76 -12.48 6.66
N ARG A 46 8.96 -13.02 5.76
CA ARG A 46 7.53 -12.68 5.65
C ARG A 46 6.70 -13.91 5.31
N THR A 47 5.56 -14.05 5.97
CA THR A 47 4.51 -14.99 5.60
C THR A 47 3.22 -14.22 5.37
N ARG A 48 2.45 -14.61 4.35
CA ARG A 48 1.18 -13.98 3.99
C ARG A 48 0.10 -15.04 3.84
N PHE A 49 -1.03 -14.77 4.46
CA PHE A 49 -2.28 -15.49 4.26
C PHE A 49 -3.29 -14.58 3.59
N GLN A 50 -3.95 -15.04 2.54
CA GLN A 50 -5.00 -14.29 1.85
C GLN A 50 -6.22 -15.18 1.65
N HIS A 51 -7.39 -14.65 1.96
CA HIS A 51 -8.66 -15.30 1.75
C HIS A 51 -9.63 -14.33 1.08
N ALA A 52 -10.28 -14.76 -0.01
CA ALA A 52 -11.26 -13.94 -0.72
C ALA A 52 -12.55 -14.75 -0.91
N ARG A 53 -13.68 -14.16 -0.57
CA ARG A 53 -15.00 -14.76 -0.75
C ARG A 53 -16.07 -13.69 -1.01
N PRO A 54 -17.16 -14.02 -1.71
CA PRO A 54 -18.36 -13.18 -1.71
C PRO A 54 -18.90 -13.05 -0.28
N VAL A 55 -19.14 -11.82 0.17
CA VAL A 55 -19.72 -11.52 1.49
C VAL A 55 -21.18 -11.06 1.38
N ALA A 56 -21.56 -10.54 0.21
CA ALA A 56 -22.93 -10.19 -0.15
C ALA A 56 -23.09 -10.23 -1.68
N PRO A 57 -24.31 -10.20 -2.23
CA PRO A 57 -24.53 -10.10 -3.65
C PRO A 57 -23.76 -8.93 -4.28
N GLY A 58 -22.86 -9.24 -5.23
CA GLY A 58 -22.02 -8.26 -5.91
C GLY A 58 -20.89 -7.64 -5.09
N ILE A 59 -20.63 -8.13 -3.85
CA ILE A 59 -19.55 -7.66 -2.99
C ILE A 59 -18.58 -8.81 -2.72
N LEU A 60 -17.33 -8.61 -3.11
CA LEU A 60 -16.20 -9.49 -2.81
C LEU A 60 -15.45 -8.95 -1.59
N GLY A 61 -15.36 -9.77 -0.54
CA GLY A 61 -14.50 -9.49 0.60
C GLY A 61 -13.18 -10.21 0.44
N ARG A 62 -12.08 -9.52 0.73
CA ARG A 62 -10.73 -10.08 0.79
C ARG A 62 -10.10 -9.73 2.12
N PHE A 63 -9.62 -10.74 2.82
CA PHE A 63 -8.81 -10.59 4.02
C PHE A 63 -7.38 -10.99 3.72
N THR A 64 -6.43 -10.18 4.16
CA THR A 64 -4.99 -10.46 4.05
C THR A 64 -4.35 -10.26 5.42
N ALA A 65 -3.71 -11.30 5.94
CA ALA A 65 -2.87 -11.23 7.13
C ALA A 65 -1.42 -11.47 6.71
N THR A 66 -0.51 -10.66 7.22
CA THR A 66 0.91 -10.77 6.96
C THR A 66 1.65 -10.69 8.29
N ALA A 67 2.39 -11.73 8.63
CA ALA A 67 3.37 -11.69 9.71
C ALA A 67 4.76 -11.53 9.09
N TYR A 68 5.57 -10.68 9.67
CA TYR A 68 6.91 -10.42 9.18
C TYR A 68 7.90 -10.17 10.32
N TRP A 69 9.15 -10.41 10.01
CA TRP A 69 10.27 -9.94 10.83
C TRP A 69 11.26 -9.22 9.92
N ASP A 70 11.72 -8.08 10.34
CA ASP A 70 12.82 -7.40 9.68
C ASP A 70 13.81 -6.80 10.70
N ALA A 71 15.03 -6.55 10.27
CA ALA A 71 16.09 -6.08 11.15
C ALA A 71 15.83 -4.67 11.74
N ARG A 72 14.99 -3.87 11.05
CA ARG A 72 14.66 -2.50 11.47
C ARG A 72 13.53 -2.46 12.49
N ASP A 73 12.39 -3.08 12.14
CA ASP A 73 11.12 -2.95 12.87
C ASP A 73 10.84 -4.13 13.82
N GLY A 74 11.69 -5.18 13.74
CA GLY A 74 11.51 -6.41 14.53
C GLY A 74 10.37 -7.26 14.00
N LEU A 75 9.70 -7.98 14.90
CA LEU A 75 8.52 -8.77 14.59
C LEU A 75 7.32 -7.83 14.38
N GLY A 76 6.54 -8.10 13.35
CA GLY A 76 5.35 -7.30 13.05
C GLY A 76 4.23 -8.11 12.40
N GLU A 77 3.04 -7.54 12.47
CA GLU A 77 1.82 -8.08 11.88
C GLU A 77 1.07 -6.96 11.15
N SER A 78 0.52 -7.28 9.99
CA SER A 78 -0.34 -6.40 9.22
C SER A 78 -1.58 -7.15 8.77
N ASN A 79 -2.74 -6.60 9.07
CA ASN A 79 -4.04 -7.11 8.67
C ASN A 79 -4.72 -6.12 7.75
N GLN A 80 -5.28 -6.60 6.63
CA GLN A 80 -6.00 -5.79 5.66
C GLN A 80 -7.33 -6.45 5.30
N VAL A 81 -8.38 -5.67 5.26
CA VAL A 81 -9.71 -6.05 4.77
C VAL A 81 -10.07 -5.15 3.60
N ASP A 82 -10.31 -5.77 2.44
CA ASP A 82 -10.81 -5.08 1.26
C ASP A 82 -12.24 -5.52 0.97
N LEU A 83 -13.12 -4.57 0.71
CA LEU A 83 -14.47 -4.80 0.17
C LEU A 83 -14.53 -4.22 -1.24
N GLU A 84 -14.80 -5.07 -2.22
CA GLU A 84 -14.86 -4.69 -3.63
C GLU A 84 -16.28 -4.87 -4.16
N ARG A 85 -16.82 -3.82 -4.79
CA ARG A 85 -18.12 -3.85 -5.46
C ARG A 85 -18.00 -3.36 -6.89
N ARG A 86 -18.48 -4.15 -7.84
CA ARG A 86 -18.63 -3.71 -9.22
C ARG A 86 -19.91 -2.90 -9.33
N LEU A 87 -19.79 -1.60 -9.61
CA LEU A 87 -20.93 -0.69 -9.78
C LEU A 87 -21.53 -0.80 -11.19
N ALA A 88 -20.64 -0.90 -12.20
CA ALA A 88 -20.98 -1.12 -13.60
C ALA A 88 -19.82 -1.89 -14.26
N PRO A 89 -19.99 -2.51 -15.46
CA PRO A 89 -18.91 -3.27 -16.10
C PRO A 89 -17.55 -2.58 -16.16
N PRO A 90 -17.44 -1.25 -16.44
CA PRO A 90 -16.14 -0.59 -16.42
C PRO A 90 -15.71 -0.05 -15.03
N THR A 91 -16.57 -0.11 -14.00
CA THR A 91 -16.36 0.62 -12.73
C THR A 91 -16.32 -0.33 -11.54
N LEU A 92 -15.25 -0.24 -10.75
CA LEU A 92 -15.04 -0.97 -9.51
C LEU A 92 -14.82 0.01 -8.36
N LEU A 93 -15.61 -0.15 -7.30
CA LEU A 93 -15.41 0.52 -6.01
C LEU A 93 -14.70 -0.44 -5.06
N ARG A 94 -13.66 0.04 -4.37
CA ARG A 94 -12.95 -0.71 -3.34
C ARG A 94 -12.84 0.15 -2.09
N TRP A 95 -13.16 -0.45 -0.96
CA TRP A 95 -12.90 0.09 0.36
C TRP A 95 -11.90 -0.81 1.07
N SER A 96 -10.76 -0.24 1.45
CA SER A 96 -9.64 -0.94 2.07
C SER A 96 -9.42 -0.43 3.49
N ASN A 97 -9.27 -1.32 4.44
CA ASN A 97 -8.91 -1.01 5.82
C ASN A 97 -7.68 -1.80 6.20
N SER A 98 -6.74 -1.16 6.85
CA SER A 98 -5.49 -1.77 7.28
C SER A 98 -5.20 -1.45 8.74
N LEU A 99 -4.58 -2.41 9.40
CA LEU A 99 -4.09 -2.31 10.76
C LEU A 99 -2.73 -2.99 10.84
N MET A 100 -1.74 -2.32 11.39
CA MET A 100 -0.38 -2.81 11.50
C MET A 100 0.20 -2.54 12.88
N ILE A 101 0.93 -3.51 13.39
CA ILE A 101 1.75 -3.38 14.60
C ILE A 101 3.13 -3.97 14.33
N ALA A 102 4.17 -3.35 14.88
CA ALA A 102 5.51 -3.90 14.89
C ALA A 102 6.12 -3.74 16.28
N GLU A 103 7.02 -4.65 16.65
CA GLU A 103 7.65 -4.70 17.97
C GLU A 103 8.28 -3.37 18.37
N LYS A 104 8.99 -2.74 17.43
CA LYS A 104 9.67 -1.45 17.66
C LYS A 104 8.81 -0.24 17.33
N SER A 105 7.55 -0.45 16.90
CA SER A 105 6.64 0.66 16.63
C SER A 105 6.02 1.19 17.93
N ASN A 106 5.77 2.49 17.95
CA ASN A 106 5.07 3.11 19.07
C ASN A 106 3.55 3.08 18.84
N GLY A 107 2.94 1.91 19.12
CA GLY A 107 1.51 1.68 18.96
C GLY A 107 1.13 1.05 17.62
N TRP A 108 -0.17 1.11 17.30
CA TRP A 108 -0.75 0.56 16.09
C TRP A 108 -0.84 1.63 15.01
N THR A 109 -0.54 1.25 13.78
CA THR A 109 -0.79 2.08 12.59
C THR A 109 -2.04 1.58 11.91
N TRP A 110 -2.91 2.48 11.52
CA TRP A 110 -4.18 2.17 10.87
C TRP A 110 -4.38 3.03 9.63
N GLY A 111 -5.18 2.54 8.70
CA GLY A 111 -5.55 3.27 7.50
C GLY A 111 -6.88 2.80 6.95
N THR A 112 -7.61 3.72 6.35
CA THR A 112 -8.80 3.44 5.55
C THR A 112 -8.70 4.22 4.25
N ASP A 113 -9.01 3.57 3.14
CA ASP A 113 -8.95 4.13 1.79
C ASP A 113 -10.19 3.70 1.00
N LEU A 114 -10.77 4.64 0.27
CA LEU A 114 -11.84 4.40 -0.69
C LEU A 114 -11.31 4.70 -2.08
N SER A 115 -11.38 3.74 -3.00
CA SER A 115 -10.90 3.89 -4.36
C SER A 115 -11.96 3.51 -5.39
N LEU A 116 -12.06 4.33 -6.43
CA LEU A 116 -12.93 4.13 -7.58
C LEU A 116 -12.06 3.92 -8.83
N LEU A 117 -12.03 2.70 -9.33
CA LEU A 117 -11.38 2.36 -10.59
C LEU A 117 -12.40 2.41 -11.71
N HIS A 118 -12.12 3.18 -12.76
CA HIS A 118 -12.94 3.24 -13.98
C HIS A 118 -12.08 2.95 -15.21
N LYS A 119 -12.46 1.92 -15.97
CA LYS A 119 -11.82 1.63 -17.24
C LYS A 119 -12.41 2.54 -18.32
N LEU A 120 -11.60 3.44 -18.86
CA LEU A 120 -11.99 4.34 -19.96
C LEU A 120 -11.99 3.61 -21.30
N SER A 121 -11.08 2.64 -21.48
CA SER A 121 -10.94 1.83 -22.68
C SER A 121 -10.22 0.51 -22.36
N PRO A 122 -10.10 -0.44 -23.32
CA PRO A 122 -9.30 -1.65 -23.10
C PRO A 122 -7.83 -1.40 -22.75
N ILE A 123 -7.31 -0.22 -23.07
CA ILE A 123 -5.89 0.14 -22.86
C ILE A 123 -5.69 1.27 -21.85
N SER A 124 -6.76 1.85 -21.31
CA SER A 124 -6.66 2.97 -20.37
C SER A 124 -7.64 2.85 -19.21
N ALA A 125 -7.19 3.29 -18.03
CA ALA A 125 -7.99 3.34 -16.83
C ALA A 125 -7.63 4.57 -16.01
N ILE A 126 -8.59 5.04 -15.22
CA ILE A 126 -8.40 6.07 -14.20
C ILE A 126 -8.82 5.51 -12.85
N THR A 127 -8.07 5.86 -11.82
CA THR A 127 -8.41 5.53 -10.43
C THR A 127 -8.42 6.81 -9.62
N PHE A 128 -9.48 7.02 -8.88
CA PHE A 128 -9.55 8.04 -7.84
C PHE A 128 -9.50 7.35 -6.50
N SER A 129 -8.68 7.82 -5.58
CA SER A 129 -8.66 7.30 -4.21
C SER A 129 -8.55 8.42 -3.20
N GLY A 130 -9.15 8.19 -2.05
CA GLY A 130 -9.04 9.06 -0.90
C GLY A 130 -8.95 8.24 0.37
N GLY A 131 -8.02 8.60 1.23
CA GLY A 131 -7.75 7.83 2.42
C GLY A 131 -7.29 8.68 3.59
N VAL A 132 -7.44 8.06 4.76
CA VAL A 132 -6.98 8.59 6.04
C VAL A 132 -6.17 7.52 6.73
N SER A 133 -5.03 7.90 7.30
CA SER A 133 -4.19 6.98 8.07
C SER A 133 -3.57 7.67 9.28
N GLY A 134 -3.19 6.87 10.24
CA GLY A 134 -2.62 7.37 11.46
C GLY A 134 -2.08 6.30 12.39
N SER A 135 -1.81 6.71 13.63
CA SER A 135 -1.35 5.82 14.69
C SER A 135 -2.17 6.03 15.96
N THR A 136 -2.10 5.04 16.86
CA THR A 136 -2.80 5.09 18.14
C THR A 136 -1.99 5.76 19.24
N ARG A 137 -0.71 6.02 19.00
CA ARG A 137 0.20 6.69 19.96
C ARG A 137 0.98 7.80 19.26
N PRO A 138 1.28 8.92 19.98
CA PRO A 138 1.00 9.20 21.40
C PRO A 138 -0.49 9.37 21.73
N ALA A 139 -1.35 9.58 20.72
CA ALA A 139 -2.80 9.65 20.85
C ALA A 139 -3.46 9.07 19.58
N TRP A 140 -4.74 8.71 19.68
CA TRP A 140 -5.50 8.26 18.48
C TRP A 140 -5.69 9.44 17.52
N LEU A 141 -4.78 9.57 16.59
CA LEU A 141 -4.72 10.66 15.62
C LEU A 141 -4.83 10.14 14.19
N ALA A 142 -5.43 10.94 13.32
CA ALA A 142 -5.41 10.79 11.87
C ALA A 142 -4.51 11.85 11.25
N PRO A 143 -3.18 11.73 11.37
CA PRO A 143 -2.24 12.76 10.92
C PRO A 143 -2.22 12.92 9.40
N ASN A 144 -2.57 11.87 8.66
CA ASN A 144 -2.45 11.85 7.21
C ASN A 144 -3.82 11.75 6.55
N CYS A 145 -4.12 12.71 5.69
CA CYS A 145 -5.24 12.65 4.76
C CYS A 145 -4.71 12.81 3.35
N ARG A 146 -5.15 11.97 2.42
CA ARG A 146 -4.62 11.91 1.05
C ARG A 146 -5.76 11.79 0.05
N ILE A 147 -5.63 12.49 -1.07
CA ILE A 147 -6.45 12.30 -2.27
C ILE A 147 -5.49 12.09 -3.44
N LEU A 148 -5.79 11.10 -4.26
CA LEU A 148 -4.95 10.69 -5.37
C LEU A 148 -5.83 10.43 -6.59
N ALA A 149 -5.37 10.89 -7.76
CA ALA A 149 -5.90 10.45 -9.04
C ALA A 149 -4.76 9.79 -9.83
N ARG A 150 -5.01 8.57 -10.33
CA ARG A 150 -4.03 7.85 -11.15
C ARG A 150 -4.63 7.57 -12.51
N TYR A 151 -3.98 8.05 -13.56
CA TYR A 151 -4.29 7.71 -14.93
C TYR A 151 -3.23 6.77 -15.47
N ARG A 152 -3.64 5.65 -16.05
CA ARG A 152 -2.75 4.68 -16.66
C ARG A 152 -3.23 4.35 -18.07
N ARG A 153 -2.30 4.37 -19.04
CA ARG A 153 -2.55 4.02 -20.42
C ARG A 153 -1.45 3.11 -20.96
N ASN A 154 -1.83 2.04 -21.64
CA ASN A 154 -0.89 1.26 -22.43
C ASN A 154 -0.57 2.05 -23.70
N VAL A 155 0.69 2.37 -23.97
CA VAL A 155 1.13 3.15 -25.13
C VAL A 155 1.84 2.34 -26.17
N TRP A 156 2.44 1.19 -25.77
CA TRP A 156 3.15 0.34 -26.70
C TRP A 156 3.08 -1.13 -26.29
N ARG A 157 2.55 -1.98 -27.18
CA ARG A 157 2.39 -3.41 -26.93
C ARG A 157 1.76 -3.65 -25.53
N LYS A 158 2.08 -4.79 -24.86
CA LYS A 158 1.50 -5.13 -23.55
C LYS A 158 2.40 -4.78 -22.35
N TRP A 159 3.54 -4.15 -22.59
CA TRP A 159 4.55 -3.94 -21.56
C TRP A 159 4.91 -2.47 -21.28
N LEU A 160 4.60 -1.53 -22.18
CA LEU A 160 4.90 -0.12 -21.96
C LEU A 160 3.63 0.64 -21.59
N PHE A 161 3.64 1.22 -20.41
CA PHE A 161 2.55 2.02 -19.87
C PHE A 161 3.02 3.45 -19.60
N LEU A 162 2.17 4.41 -19.90
CA LEU A 162 2.24 5.77 -19.39
C LEU A 162 1.36 5.84 -18.13
N GLU A 163 1.92 6.36 -17.05
CA GLU A 163 1.20 6.56 -15.79
C GLU A 163 1.43 7.98 -15.29
N GLY A 164 0.35 8.68 -14.94
CA GLY A 164 0.35 9.96 -14.27
C GLY A 164 -0.41 9.86 -12.96
N GLU A 165 0.18 10.33 -11.87
CA GLU A 165 -0.35 10.19 -10.51
C GLU A 165 -0.22 11.52 -9.74
N PRO A 166 -1.12 12.51 -9.99
CA PRO A 166 -1.23 13.65 -9.09
C PRO A 166 -1.75 13.21 -7.71
N ASP A 167 -1.11 13.72 -6.68
CA ASP A 167 -1.36 13.39 -5.28
C ASP A 167 -1.41 14.67 -4.46
N ILE A 168 -2.44 14.80 -3.63
CA ILE A 168 -2.56 15.88 -2.65
C ILE A 168 -2.58 15.25 -1.26
N HIS A 169 -1.66 15.68 -0.44
CA HIS A 169 -1.44 15.15 0.89
C HIS A 169 -1.53 16.26 1.93
N TRP A 170 -2.36 16.06 2.96
CA TRP A 170 -2.52 16.98 4.08
C TRP A 170 -2.01 16.35 5.38
N PRO A 171 -0.71 16.44 5.66
CA PRO A 171 -0.18 16.00 6.93
C PRO A 171 -0.69 16.92 8.04
N ARG A 172 -1.03 16.35 9.20
CA ARG A 172 -1.31 17.13 10.40
C ARG A 172 0.02 17.58 10.99
N LYS A 173 0.18 18.87 11.24
CA LYS A 173 1.33 19.43 11.93
C LYS A 173 1.21 19.18 13.46
N GLU A 174 2.31 19.38 14.18
CA GLU A 174 2.34 19.26 15.63
C GLU A 174 1.38 20.26 16.33
N ASP A 175 1.11 21.41 15.72
CA ASP A 175 0.13 22.42 16.15
C ASP A 175 -1.34 22.01 15.94
N GLY A 176 -1.59 20.83 15.37
CA GLY A 176 -2.91 20.32 15.04
C GLY A 176 -3.52 20.85 13.75
N SER A 177 -2.88 21.81 13.07
CA SER A 177 -3.35 22.38 11.80
C SER A 177 -3.08 21.41 10.63
N ARG A 178 -3.88 21.54 9.56
CA ARG A 178 -3.66 20.85 8.28
C ARG A 178 -3.43 21.90 7.20
N LYS A 179 -2.35 21.72 6.44
CA LYS A 179 -2.10 22.51 5.23
C LYS A 179 -1.74 21.55 4.10
N PRO A 180 -2.24 21.80 2.87
CA PRO A 180 -1.88 21.02 1.69
C PRO A 180 -0.41 21.21 1.32
#